data_159ddbe799aedbfea957e52217eef429
#
_entry.id   159ddbe799aedbfea957e52217eef429
#
_cell.length_a   1.000
_cell.length_b   1.000
_cell.length_c   1.000
_cell.angle_alpha   90.00
_cell.angle_beta   90.00
_cell.angle_gamma   90.00
#
_symmetry.space_group_name_H-M   'P 1'
#
loop_
_entity.id
_entity.type
_entity.pdbx_description
1 polymer ?
#
loop_
_entity_poly.entity_id
_entity_poly.type
_entity_poly.pdbx_seq_one_letter_code
_entity_poly.pdbx_strand_id
1 'polypeptide(L)'
;MNVIYQTAEDGLADTIKPRLVASGADCARVLVIDETKKELTLIDERLEEAIKETGARLIVLDPIQAYLGEEVDMHRANEVRPVLKRVATMAERTHCAVILVGHMNKAQGQKSSYRGLGSIDFRAAARSVLVVGRLKDNERIRIVAQDKNSLAPEGSSIAFELNEQTGFCWKGACEATVDDVLNGTGKVQTKTMLMEEELKRMLSGRVPSEEVQKKAKAMGVSKRTLDIAKKNLGIISEKVGDQWFWKLPDEGCKDVEF
;
A
#
# COMPACT_ATOMS: atom_id res chain seq x y z
N MET A 1 15.76 -8.85 4.01
CA MET A 1 14.60 -9.74 4.23
C MET A 1 14.11 -10.20 2.86
N ASN A 2 13.95 -11.51 2.65
CA ASN A 2 13.41 -12.03 1.41
C ASN A 2 11.88 -12.08 1.48
N VAL A 3 11.23 -11.87 0.33
CA VAL A 3 9.78 -11.85 0.15
C VAL A 3 9.44 -12.85 -0.96
N ILE A 4 8.42 -13.67 -0.76
CA ILE A 4 7.83 -14.48 -1.80
C ILE A 4 6.58 -13.75 -2.28
N TYR A 5 6.50 -13.43 -3.59
CA TYR A 5 5.36 -12.76 -4.21
C TYR A 5 4.79 -13.65 -5.30
N GLN A 6 3.58 -14.14 -5.09
CA GLN A 6 2.84 -14.93 -6.06
C GLN A 6 1.69 -14.10 -6.63
N THR A 7 1.60 -14.08 -7.95
CA THR A 7 0.51 -13.41 -8.68
C THR A 7 0.00 -14.31 -9.80
N ALA A 8 -1.31 -14.34 -9.96
CA ALA A 8 -2.00 -15.07 -11.02
C ALA A 8 -2.61 -14.13 -12.08
N GLU A 9 -2.55 -12.81 -11.87
CA GLU A 9 -3.17 -11.84 -12.78
C GLU A 9 -2.14 -11.05 -13.60
N ASP A 10 -1.04 -10.68 -12.98
CA ASP A 10 -0.03 -9.79 -13.58
C ASP A 10 1.22 -10.57 -14.02
N GLY A 11 1.76 -10.25 -15.20
CA GLY A 11 3.03 -10.81 -15.68
C GLY A 11 4.21 -10.35 -14.83
N LEU A 12 5.08 -11.31 -14.49
CA LEU A 12 6.24 -11.03 -13.62
C LEU A 12 7.25 -10.11 -14.29
N ALA A 13 7.50 -10.28 -15.60
CA ALA A 13 8.53 -9.55 -16.32
C ALA A 13 8.08 -8.18 -16.80
N ASP A 14 6.85 -8.07 -17.26
CA ASP A 14 6.30 -6.90 -17.92
C ASP A 14 5.52 -5.96 -16.98
N THR A 15 5.03 -6.48 -15.87
CA THR A 15 4.20 -5.69 -14.94
C THR A 15 4.82 -5.61 -13.55
N ILE A 16 5.07 -6.75 -12.89
CA ILE A 16 5.49 -6.75 -11.49
C ILE A 16 6.91 -6.20 -11.31
N LYS A 17 7.88 -6.72 -12.09
CA LYS A 17 9.27 -6.27 -11.98
C LYS A 17 9.43 -4.77 -12.26
N PRO A 18 8.85 -4.17 -13.31
CA PRO A 18 8.88 -2.72 -13.52
C PRO A 18 8.28 -1.92 -12.35
N ARG A 19 7.17 -2.36 -11.76
CA ARG A 19 6.56 -1.71 -10.59
C ARG A 19 7.46 -1.77 -9.36
N LEU A 20 8.09 -2.91 -9.11
CA LEU A 20 9.06 -3.07 -8.01
C LEU A 20 10.26 -2.15 -8.18
N VAL A 21 10.84 -2.09 -9.39
CA VAL A 21 11.96 -1.20 -9.70
C VAL A 21 11.56 0.26 -9.52
N ALA A 22 10.41 0.68 -10.04
CA ALA A 22 9.90 2.05 -9.89
C ALA A 22 9.65 2.43 -8.42
N SER A 23 9.33 1.43 -7.58
CA SER A 23 9.14 1.61 -6.13
C SER A 23 10.45 1.57 -5.33
N GLY A 24 11.60 1.36 -6.00
CA GLY A 24 12.91 1.27 -5.36
C GLY A 24 13.15 -0.03 -4.60
N ALA A 25 12.43 -1.11 -4.95
CA ALA A 25 12.59 -2.42 -4.33
C ALA A 25 13.87 -3.13 -4.81
N ASP A 26 14.51 -3.87 -3.90
CA ASP A 26 15.57 -4.80 -4.25
C ASP A 26 14.98 -6.08 -4.84
N CYS A 27 14.89 -6.13 -6.17
CA CYS A 27 14.28 -7.26 -6.89
C CYS A 27 14.99 -8.60 -6.65
N ALA A 28 16.26 -8.61 -6.22
CA ALA A 28 16.97 -9.84 -5.88
C ALA A 28 16.41 -10.50 -4.60
N ARG A 29 15.64 -9.77 -3.81
CA ARG A 29 14.98 -10.26 -2.60
C ARG A 29 13.51 -10.60 -2.79
N VAL A 30 12.95 -10.39 -3.98
CA VAL A 30 11.58 -10.76 -4.33
C VAL A 30 11.62 -12.02 -5.18
N LEU A 31 11.11 -13.09 -4.62
CA LEU A 31 11.18 -14.45 -5.15
C LEU A 31 9.80 -14.92 -5.55
N VAL A 32 9.72 -15.85 -6.48
CA VAL A 32 8.49 -16.51 -6.91
C VAL A 32 8.66 -18.02 -6.84
N ILE A 33 7.58 -18.74 -6.59
CA ILE A 33 7.52 -20.19 -6.68
C ILE A 33 7.13 -20.54 -8.12
N ASP A 34 7.83 -21.48 -8.75
CA ASP A 34 7.53 -21.92 -10.10
C ASP A 34 6.24 -22.73 -10.14
N GLU A 35 5.28 -22.27 -10.92
CA GLU A 35 3.97 -22.90 -11.12
C GLU A 35 3.84 -23.58 -12.49
N THR A 36 4.89 -23.61 -13.31
CA THR A 36 4.82 -24.16 -14.68
C THR A 36 4.43 -25.63 -14.75
N LYS A 37 4.72 -26.40 -13.70
CA LYS A 37 4.41 -27.84 -13.64
C LYS A 37 3.15 -28.16 -12.85
N LYS A 38 2.80 -27.35 -11.89
CA LYS A 38 1.65 -27.56 -11.01
C LYS A 38 1.23 -26.24 -10.40
N GLU A 39 -0.03 -25.90 -10.55
CA GLU A 39 -0.63 -24.75 -9.87
C GLU A 39 -0.39 -24.78 -8.36
N LEU A 40 -0.22 -23.60 -7.78
CA LEU A 40 0.02 -23.43 -6.35
C LEU A 40 -1.33 -23.24 -5.64
N THR A 41 -1.48 -23.87 -4.48
CA THR A 41 -2.64 -23.62 -3.62
C THR A 41 -2.19 -23.18 -2.23
N LEU A 42 -3.10 -22.58 -1.45
CA LEU A 42 -2.83 -22.11 -0.07
C LEU A 42 -2.35 -23.22 0.88
N ILE A 43 -2.61 -24.47 0.54
CA ILE A 43 -2.25 -25.64 1.35
C ILE A 43 -1.09 -26.45 0.76
N ASP A 44 -0.48 -25.96 -0.31
CA ASP A 44 0.64 -26.62 -0.97
C ASP A 44 1.91 -26.52 -0.10
N GLU A 45 2.60 -27.64 0.07
CA GLU A 45 3.81 -27.74 0.90
C GLU A 45 4.97 -26.91 0.35
N ARG A 46 4.99 -26.65 -0.96
CA ARG A 46 5.98 -25.76 -1.61
C ARG A 46 6.04 -24.35 -1.00
N LEU A 47 4.92 -23.84 -0.43
CA LEU A 47 4.93 -22.57 0.27
C LEU A 47 5.88 -22.61 1.49
N GLU A 48 5.76 -23.64 2.30
CA GLU A 48 6.61 -23.77 3.49
C GLU A 48 8.06 -24.12 3.13
N GLU A 49 8.26 -24.98 2.14
CA GLU A 49 9.59 -25.32 1.62
C GLU A 49 10.30 -24.07 1.10
N ALA A 50 9.65 -23.26 0.27
CA ALA A 50 10.20 -22.02 -0.23
C ALA A 50 10.55 -21.01 0.89
N ILE A 51 9.72 -20.91 1.94
CA ILE A 51 10.06 -20.08 3.11
C ILE A 51 11.34 -20.56 3.78
N LYS A 52 11.46 -21.87 4.01
CA LYS A 52 12.62 -22.47 4.69
C LYS A 52 13.89 -22.32 3.87
N GLU A 53 13.83 -22.59 2.58
CA GLU A 53 14.97 -22.51 1.67
C GLU A 53 15.48 -21.08 1.46
N THR A 54 14.55 -20.14 1.33
CA THR A 54 14.90 -18.76 1.02
C THR A 54 15.08 -17.87 2.22
N GLY A 55 14.63 -18.31 3.39
CA GLY A 55 14.57 -17.48 4.60
C GLY A 55 13.58 -16.30 4.47
N ALA A 56 12.56 -16.44 3.64
CA ALA A 56 11.54 -15.42 3.47
C ALA A 56 10.80 -15.15 4.78
N ARG A 57 10.43 -13.88 5.00
CA ARG A 57 9.68 -13.44 6.17
C ARG A 57 8.33 -12.82 5.80
N LEU A 58 8.05 -12.77 4.53
CA LEU A 58 6.77 -12.30 4.00
C LEU A 58 6.42 -13.13 2.76
N ILE A 59 5.17 -13.58 2.70
CA ILE A 59 4.52 -14.08 1.49
C ILE A 59 3.38 -13.14 1.13
N VAL A 60 3.25 -12.83 -0.16
CA VAL A 60 2.11 -12.12 -0.74
C VAL A 60 1.47 -13.03 -1.78
N LEU A 61 0.16 -13.24 -1.68
CA LEU A 61 -0.65 -14.04 -2.62
C LEU A 61 -1.71 -13.12 -3.25
N ASP A 62 -1.63 -12.89 -4.55
CA ASP A 62 -2.39 -11.88 -5.29
C ASP A 62 -2.96 -12.43 -6.62
N PRO A 63 -4.27 -12.63 -6.72
CA PRO A 63 -5.28 -12.59 -5.67
C PRO A 63 -5.43 -13.94 -4.93
N ILE A 64 -5.92 -13.91 -3.70
CA ILE A 64 -6.15 -15.14 -2.90
C ILE A 64 -7.06 -16.14 -3.62
N GLN A 65 -8.00 -15.67 -4.42
CA GLN A 65 -8.95 -16.51 -5.14
C GLN A 65 -8.27 -17.54 -6.05
N ALA A 66 -7.17 -17.14 -6.66
CA ALA A 66 -6.41 -18.02 -7.56
C ALA A 66 -5.72 -19.18 -6.81
N TYR A 67 -5.51 -19.02 -5.49
CA TYR A 67 -4.77 -19.98 -4.68
C TYR A 67 -5.64 -20.82 -3.73
N LEU A 68 -6.97 -20.71 -3.81
CA LEU A 68 -7.87 -21.50 -2.96
C LEU A 68 -7.90 -22.99 -3.36
N GLY A 69 -7.72 -23.28 -4.64
CA GLY A 69 -7.90 -24.60 -5.23
C GLY A 69 -9.34 -24.83 -5.71
N GLU A 70 -9.50 -25.70 -6.69
CA GLU A 70 -10.79 -25.96 -7.37
C GLU A 70 -11.88 -26.53 -6.46
N GLU A 71 -11.50 -27.24 -5.40
CA GLU A 71 -12.42 -27.92 -4.48
C GLU A 71 -12.95 -27.00 -3.37
N VAL A 72 -12.48 -25.74 -3.28
CA VAL A 72 -12.82 -24.82 -2.20
C VAL A 72 -13.76 -23.74 -2.70
N ASP A 73 -15.03 -23.82 -2.31
CA ASP A 73 -15.98 -22.73 -2.53
C ASP A 73 -15.72 -21.60 -1.55
N MET A 74 -15.23 -20.45 -2.08
CA MET A 74 -14.91 -19.25 -1.28
C MET A 74 -16.10 -18.67 -0.49
N HIS A 75 -17.32 -19.07 -0.81
CA HIS A 75 -18.53 -18.62 -0.12
C HIS A 75 -18.93 -19.54 1.03
N ARG A 76 -18.31 -20.70 1.15
CA ARG A 76 -18.61 -21.70 2.17
C ARG A 76 -17.61 -21.67 3.32
N ALA A 77 -18.08 -21.23 4.48
CA ALA A 77 -17.28 -21.13 5.70
C ALA A 77 -16.58 -22.45 6.09
N ASN A 78 -17.27 -23.57 5.95
CA ASN A 78 -16.75 -24.90 6.29
C ASN A 78 -15.60 -25.36 5.38
N GLU A 79 -15.48 -24.82 4.19
CA GLU A 79 -14.41 -25.13 3.24
C GLU A 79 -13.23 -24.14 3.41
N VAL A 80 -13.52 -22.86 3.60
CA VAL A 80 -12.51 -21.81 3.75
C VAL A 80 -11.74 -21.89 5.08
N ARG A 81 -12.43 -22.15 6.20
CA ARG A 81 -11.81 -22.19 7.54
C ARG A 81 -10.64 -23.15 7.67
N PRO A 82 -10.72 -24.42 7.22
CA PRO A 82 -9.61 -25.36 7.31
C PRO A 82 -8.38 -24.90 6.53
N VAL A 83 -8.58 -24.29 5.35
CA VAL A 83 -7.52 -23.77 4.50
C VAL A 83 -6.79 -22.62 5.22
N LEU A 84 -7.53 -21.62 5.70
CA LEU A 84 -6.95 -20.49 6.41
C LEU A 84 -6.27 -20.89 7.73
N LYS A 85 -6.79 -21.92 8.42
CA LYS A 85 -6.13 -22.47 9.60
C LYS A 85 -4.76 -23.08 9.26
N ARG A 86 -4.65 -23.80 8.12
CA ARG A 86 -3.35 -24.32 7.67
C ARG A 86 -2.36 -23.23 7.34
N VAL A 87 -2.82 -22.17 6.64
CA VAL A 87 -1.99 -20.98 6.34
C VAL A 87 -1.50 -20.33 7.65
N ALA A 88 -2.39 -20.13 8.61
CA ALA A 88 -2.01 -19.55 9.91
C ALA A 88 -1.00 -20.42 10.67
N THR A 89 -1.18 -21.73 10.67
CA THR A 89 -0.24 -22.67 11.31
C THR A 89 1.13 -22.66 10.62
N MET A 90 1.17 -22.60 9.28
CA MET A 90 2.41 -22.46 8.52
C MET A 90 3.10 -21.14 8.86
N ALA A 91 2.37 -20.03 8.86
CA ALA A 91 2.89 -18.70 9.17
C ALA A 91 3.50 -18.64 10.57
N GLU A 92 2.83 -19.22 11.57
CA GLU A 92 3.30 -19.31 12.95
C GLU A 92 4.59 -20.16 13.05
N ARG A 93 4.60 -21.35 12.46
CA ARG A 93 5.73 -22.28 12.50
C ARG A 93 6.98 -21.74 11.80
N THR A 94 6.80 -20.99 10.71
CA THR A 94 7.90 -20.42 9.92
C THR A 94 8.29 -19.01 10.34
N HIS A 95 7.52 -18.38 11.24
CA HIS A 95 7.63 -16.97 11.59
C HIS A 95 7.59 -16.05 10.35
N CYS A 96 6.77 -16.41 9.35
CA CYS A 96 6.59 -15.68 8.12
C CYS A 96 5.22 -14.98 8.13
N ALA A 97 5.20 -13.69 7.84
CA ALA A 97 3.95 -12.96 7.63
C ALA A 97 3.31 -13.36 6.30
N VAL A 98 1.98 -13.45 6.27
CA VAL A 98 1.23 -13.76 5.05
C VAL A 98 0.26 -12.63 4.75
N ILE A 99 0.37 -12.04 3.56
CA ILE A 99 -0.58 -11.08 3.01
C ILE A 99 -1.41 -11.79 1.93
N LEU A 100 -2.72 -11.77 2.13
CA LEU A 100 -3.70 -12.28 1.18
C LEU A 100 -4.39 -11.07 0.55
N VAL A 101 -4.13 -10.85 -0.73
CA VAL A 101 -4.77 -9.77 -1.50
C VAL A 101 -6.05 -10.30 -2.09
N GLY A 102 -7.12 -9.55 -1.99
CA GLY A 102 -8.39 -9.95 -2.55
C GLY A 102 -9.19 -8.78 -3.10
N HIS A 103 -9.99 -9.08 -4.12
CA HIS A 103 -10.85 -8.09 -4.73
C HIS A 103 -12.21 -8.03 -4.05
N MET A 104 -12.70 -6.81 -3.88
CA MET A 104 -14.00 -6.59 -3.28
C MET A 104 -15.12 -6.70 -4.31
N ASN A 105 -16.23 -7.32 -3.94
CA ASN A 105 -17.43 -7.36 -4.77
C ASN A 105 -18.03 -5.96 -4.93
N LYS A 106 -18.42 -5.61 -6.17
CA LYS A 106 -19.03 -4.32 -6.52
C LYS A 106 -20.47 -4.16 -6.05
N ALA A 107 -20.99 -5.03 -5.19
CA ALA A 107 -22.38 -4.97 -4.67
C ALA A 107 -22.60 -3.68 -3.88
N GLN A 108 -23.36 -2.74 -4.42
CA GLN A 108 -23.77 -1.52 -3.74
C GLN A 108 -24.82 -1.82 -2.67
N GLY A 109 -24.73 -1.15 -1.51
CA GLY A 109 -25.78 -1.17 -0.48
C GLY A 109 -25.62 -2.20 0.66
N GLN A 110 -24.61 -3.05 0.65
CA GLN A 110 -24.32 -3.93 1.80
C GLN A 110 -23.36 -3.26 2.79
N LYS A 111 -23.48 -3.61 4.08
CA LYS A 111 -22.55 -3.15 5.13
C LYS A 111 -21.13 -3.60 4.81
N SER A 112 -20.14 -2.82 5.23
CA SER A 112 -18.71 -3.04 5.00
C SER A 112 -18.25 -4.47 5.27
N SER A 113 -18.75 -5.08 6.33
CA SER A 113 -18.45 -6.46 6.74
C SER A 113 -18.86 -7.55 5.72
N TYR A 114 -19.74 -7.23 4.77
CA TYR A 114 -20.25 -8.18 3.75
C TYR A 114 -19.73 -7.91 2.34
N ARG A 115 -18.99 -6.82 2.12
CA ARG A 115 -18.39 -6.52 0.80
C ARG A 115 -17.04 -7.20 0.56
N GLY A 116 -16.52 -7.90 1.57
CA GLY A 116 -15.24 -8.61 1.48
C GLY A 116 -15.31 -9.84 0.59
N LEU A 117 -14.17 -10.46 0.42
CA LEU A 117 -13.90 -11.71 -0.24
C LEU A 117 -14.87 -12.83 0.20
N GLY A 118 -15.94 -13.07 -0.53
CA GLY A 118 -16.80 -14.25 -0.38
C GLY A 118 -17.31 -14.51 1.04
N SER A 119 -16.63 -15.39 1.78
CA SER A 119 -17.01 -15.74 3.15
C SER A 119 -16.53 -14.73 4.18
N ILE A 120 -17.36 -14.46 5.19
CA ILE A 120 -17.00 -13.69 6.40
C ILE A 120 -15.79 -14.31 7.14
N ASP A 121 -15.47 -15.56 6.87
CA ASP A 121 -14.38 -16.27 7.51
C ASP A 121 -13.00 -15.79 7.11
N PHE A 122 -12.83 -15.19 5.93
CA PHE A 122 -11.57 -14.52 5.57
C PHE A 122 -11.27 -13.39 6.55
N ARG A 123 -12.27 -12.55 6.83
CA ARG A 123 -12.14 -11.48 7.80
C ARG A 123 -11.95 -12.03 9.23
N ALA A 124 -12.65 -13.09 9.57
CA ALA A 124 -12.57 -13.70 10.90
C ALA A 124 -11.19 -14.29 11.18
N ALA A 125 -10.59 -15.00 10.21
CA ALA A 125 -9.28 -15.65 10.34
C ALA A 125 -8.10 -14.66 10.35
N ALA A 126 -8.20 -13.56 9.59
CA ALA A 126 -7.13 -12.57 9.52
C ALA A 126 -6.92 -11.84 10.86
N ARG A 127 -5.65 -11.59 11.22
CA ARG A 127 -5.29 -10.77 12.38
C ARG A 127 -5.44 -9.28 12.12
N SER A 128 -5.21 -8.86 10.88
CA SER A 128 -5.44 -7.49 10.42
C SER A 128 -6.14 -7.53 9.07
N VAL A 129 -7.10 -6.64 8.87
CA VAL A 129 -7.81 -6.47 7.60
C VAL A 129 -7.71 -5.02 7.20
N LEU A 130 -7.19 -4.78 6.00
CA LEU A 130 -7.03 -3.47 5.40
C LEU A 130 -7.92 -3.37 4.17
N VAL A 131 -8.65 -2.28 4.05
CA VAL A 131 -9.45 -1.94 2.88
C VAL A 131 -8.76 -0.84 2.12
N VAL A 132 -8.54 -1.05 0.83
CA VAL A 132 -7.91 -0.07 -0.06
C VAL A 132 -8.91 0.37 -1.11
N GLY A 133 -9.09 1.66 -1.26
CA GLY A 133 -10.03 2.18 -2.26
C GLY A 133 -9.76 3.63 -2.64
N ARG A 134 -10.58 4.13 -3.57
CA ARG A 134 -10.54 5.50 -4.08
C ARG A 134 -11.76 6.29 -3.61
N LEU A 135 -11.59 7.58 -3.38
CA LEU A 135 -12.72 8.49 -3.21
C LEU A 135 -13.11 9.07 -4.58
N LYS A 136 -14.41 9.32 -4.75
CA LYS A 136 -14.96 9.83 -6.02
C LYS A 136 -14.46 11.23 -6.38
N ASP A 137 -14.23 12.05 -5.36
CA ASP A 137 -13.82 13.46 -5.54
C ASP A 137 -12.35 13.63 -5.94
N ASN A 138 -11.52 12.58 -5.79
CA ASN A 138 -10.11 12.64 -6.18
C ASN A 138 -9.60 11.24 -6.57
N GLU A 139 -9.62 10.95 -7.86
CA GLU A 139 -9.22 9.65 -8.38
C GLU A 139 -7.73 9.32 -8.21
N ARG A 140 -6.88 10.31 -7.98
CA ARG A 140 -5.44 10.10 -7.75
C ARG A 140 -5.17 9.66 -6.32
N ILE A 141 -6.01 10.07 -5.37
CA ILE A 141 -5.86 9.73 -3.95
C ILE A 141 -6.53 8.39 -3.66
N ARG A 142 -5.78 7.55 -3.01
CA ARG A 142 -6.22 6.26 -2.48
C ARG A 142 -6.04 6.23 -0.98
N ILE A 143 -6.84 5.42 -0.32
CA ILE A 143 -6.85 5.29 1.13
C ILE A 143 -6.68 3.84 1.50
N VAL A 144 -5.84 3.60 2.50
CA VAL A 144 -5.76 2.36 3.24
C VAL A 144 -6.47 2.59 4.57
N ALA A 145 -7.61 1.96 4.77
CA ALA A 145 -8.37 2.00 6.02
C ALA A 145 -8.31 0.65 6.73
N GLN A 146 -8.19 0.67 8.06
CA GLN A 146 -8.15 -0.54 8.86
C GLN A 146 -9.57 -0.96 9.26
N ASP A 147 -10.02 -2.14 8.77
CA ASP A 147 -11.34 -2.72 9.08
C ASP A 147 -11.29 -3.64 10.31
N LYS A 148 -10.12 -4.22 10.60
CA LYS A 148 -9.90 -5.07 11.77
C LYS A 148 -8.44 -5.03 12.18
N ASN A 149 -8.21 -5.01 13.48
CA ASN A 149 -6.91 -5.27 14.07
C ASN A 149 -7.07 -6.05 15.38
N SER A 150 -6.55 -7.28 15.43
CA SER A 150 -6.57 -8.12 16.64
C SER A 150 -5.27 -8.03 17.45
N LEU A 151 -4.28 -7.25 16.99
CA LEU A 151 -2.94 -7.17 17.57
C LEU A 151 -2.69 -5.86 18.33
N ALA A 152 -3.43 -4.80 17.99
CA ALA A 152 -3.31 -3.47 18.57
C ALA A 152 -4.62 -2.70 18.38
N PRO A 153 -4.81 -1.54 19.03
CA PRO A 153 -5.88 -0.61 18.70
C PRO A 153 -5.87 -0.25 17.21
N GLU A 154 -7.03 0.01 16.65
CA GLU A 154 -7.15 0.44 15.24
C GLU A 154 -6.40 1.75 15.02
N GLY A 155 -5.62 1.79 13.95
CA GLY A 155 -4.89 2.98 13.53
C GLY A 155 -5.73 3.91 12.66
N SER A 156 -5.27 5.15 12.50
CA SER A 156 -5.85 6.06 11.52
C SER A 156 -5.67 5.53 10.11
N SER A 157 -6.64 5.82 9.24
CA SER A 157 -6.51 5.58 7.81
C SER A 157 -5.34 6.37 7.22
N ILE A 158 -4.72 5.85 6.16
CA ILE A 158 -3.58 6.46 5.51
C ILE A 158 -3.91 6.73 4.04
N ALA A 159 -3.73 7.98 3.61
CA ALA A 159 -3.86 8.35 2.22
C ALA A 159 -2.53 8.21 1.47
N PHE A 160 -2.60 7.82 0.20
CA PHE A 160 -1.50 7.81 -0.75
C PHE A 160 -1.98 8.23 -2.13
N GLU A 161 -1.05 8.69 -2.94
CA GLU A 161 -1.28 9.07 -4.33
C GLU A 161 -0.52 8.12 -5.26
N LEU A 162 -1.17 7.74 -6.35
CA LEU A 162 -0.51 7.15 -7.51
C LEU A 162 -0.57 8.17 -8.64
N ASN A 163 0.60 8.61 -9.09
CA ASN A 163 0.76 9.60 -10.13
C ASN A 163 1.74 9.06 -11.18
N GLU A 164 1.43 9.23 -12.46
CA GLU A 164 2.29 8.77 -13.56
C GLU A 164 3.68 9.40 -13.55
N GLN A 165 3.78 10.66 -13.09
CA GLN A 165 5.03 11.41 -13.06
C GLN A 165 5.88 11.14 -11.81
N THR A 166 5.23 11.05 -10.65
CA THR A 166 5.91 10.94 -9.35
C THR A 166 5.83 9.54 -8.74
N GLY A 167 5.09 8.64 -9.38
CA GLY A 167 4.86 7.28 -8.89
C GLY A 167 4.01 7.25 -7.62
N PHE A 168 4.41 6.42 -6.66
CA PHE A 168 3.74 6.24 -5.37
C PHE A 168 4.21 7.27 -4.35
N CYS A 169 3.27 8.01 -3.76
CA CYS A 169 3.55 9.03 -2.74
C CYS A 169 2.63 8.90 -1.53
N TRP A 170 3.17 8.73 -0.33
CA TRP A 170 2.39 8.80 0.91
C TRP A 170 1.91 10.23 1.17
N LYS A 171 0.60 10.37 1.46
CA LYS A 171 -0.03 11.67 1.83
C LYS A 171 -0.29 11.79 3.34
N GLY A 172 -0.10 10.71 4.08
CA GLY A 172 -0.19 10.68 5.54
C GLY A 172 -1.56 10.28 6.08
N ALA A 173 -1.71 10.38 7.40
CA ALA A 173 -2.93 9.99 8.09
C ALA A 173 -4.13 10.88 7.71
N CYS A 174 -5.30 10.28 7.61
CA CYS A 174 -6.58 10.95 7.33
C CYS A 174 -7.70 10.35 8.19
N GLU A 175 -8.83 11.06 8.23
CA GLU A 175 -9.99 10.65 9.05
C GLU A 175 -11.03 9.80 8.27
N ALA A 176 -10.71 9.41 7.03
CA ALA A 176 -11.60 8.58 6.24
C ALA A 176 -11.83 7.22 6.90
N THR A 177 -13.07 6.80 6.96
CA THR A 177 -13.50 5.52 7.51
C THR A 177 -13.47 4.42 6.44
N VAL A 178 -13.59 3.16 6.87
CA VAL A 178 -13.79 2.03 5.94
C VAL A 178 -15.04 2.23 5.08
N ASP A 179 -16.12 2.73 5.68
CA ASP A 179 -17.38 2.99 4.95
C ASP A 179 -17.22 4.10 3.90
N ASP A 180 -16.42 5.13 4.17
CA ASP A 180 -16.08 6.15 3.19
C ASP A 180 -15.33 5.56 2.00
N VAL A 181 -14.34 4.70 2.27
CA VAL A 181 -13.56 4.02 1.23
C VAL A 181 -14.45 3.12 0.37
N LEU A 182 -15.34 2.34 1.01
CA LEU A 182 -16.23 1.42 0.32
C LEU A 182 -17.31 2.09 -0.52
N ASN A 183 -17.79 3.23 -0.07
CA ASN A 183 -18.81 4.01 -0.77
C ASN A 183 -18.21 5.01 -1.76
N GLY A 184 -16.88 5.22 -1.70
CA GLY A 184 -16.19 6.26 -2.43
C GLY A 184 -16.62 7.66 -1.99
N THR A 185 -17.00 7.81 -0.71
CA THR A 185 -17.46 9.06 -0.09
C THR A 185 -16.39 9.58 0.88
N GLY A 186 -16.57 10.80 1.34
CA GLY A 186 -15.64 11.44 2.27
C GLY A 186 -14.66 12.40 1.58
N LYS A 187 -14.16 13.35 2.35
CA LYS A 187 -13.11 14.29 1.91
C LYS A 187 -11.80 13.90 2.59
N VAL A 188 -10.75 13.80 1.81
CA VAL A 188 -9.42 13.55 2.35
C VAL A 188 -8.64 14.85 2.37
N GLN A 189 -8.35 15.33 3.57
CA GLN A 189 -7.43 16.42 3.80
C GLN A 189 -6.40 15.95 4.81
N THR A 190 -5.17 15.74 4.39
CA THR A 190 -4.09 15.33 5.27
C THR A 190 -3.20 16.53 5.61
N LYS A 191 -2.49 16.48 6.74
CA LYS A 191 -1.49 17.51 7.08
C LYS A 191 -0.41 17.62 6.00
N THR A 192 -0.09 16.53 5.32
CA THR A 192 0.87 16.53 4.20
C THR A 192 0.30 17.31 3.01
N MET A 193 -0.96 17.08 2.62
CA MET A 193 -1.60 17.81 1.52
C MET A 193 -1.69 19.30 1.80
N LEU A 194 -2.12 19.67 3.02
CA LEU A 194 -2.14 21.07 3.44
C LEU A 194 -0.76 21.72 3.38
N MET A 195 0.28 20.98 3.79
CA MET A 195 1.65 21.48 3.73
C MET A 195 2.17 21.57 2.29
N GLU A 196 1.80 20.64 1.42
CA GLU A 196 2.14 20.70 -0.02
C GLU A 196 1.52 21.92 -0.70
N GLU A 197 0.25 22.23 -0.42
CA GLU A 197 -0.42 23.42 -0.93
C GLU A 197 0.28 24.70 -0.43
N GLU A 198 0.59 24.75 0.86
CA GLU A 198 1.29 25.90 1.44
C GLU A 198 2.71 26.05 0.87
N LEU A 199 3.45 24.96 0.68
CA LEU A 199 4.78 24.98 0.05
C LEU A 199 4.71 25.49 -1.39
N LYS A 200 3.74 25.08 -2.19
CA LYS A 200 3.53 25.60 -3.56
C LYS A 200 3.26 27.10 -3.54
N ARG A 201 2.51 27.59 -2.55
CA ARG A 201 2.21 29.01 -2.40
C ARG A 201 3.43 29.82 -1.96
N MET A 202 4.21 29.29 -1.02
CA MET A 202 5.39 29.99 -0.47
C MET A 202 6.56 30.00 -1.48
N LEU A 203 6.79 28.89 -2.17
CA LEU A 203 7.97 28.65 -3.01
C LEU A 203 7.76 29.12 -4.46
N SER A 204 7.05 30.24 -4.67
CA SER A 204 7.05 30.91 -5.98
C SER A 204 8.43 31.44 -6.41
N GLY A 205 9.39 31.42 -5.49
CA GLY A 205 10.79 31.73 -5.65
C GLY A 205 11.63 31.02 -4.60
N ARG A 206 12.88 31.50 -4.37
CA ARG A 206 13.73 31.00 -3.29
C ARG A 206 13.25 31.52 -1.93
N VAL A 207 13.03 30.63 -0.98
CA VAL A 207 12.62 30.97 0.38
C VAL A 207 13.61 30.37 1.39
N PRO A 208 14.02 31.11 2.45
CA PRO A 208 14.84 30.56 3.51
C PRO A 208 14.21 29.34 4.17
N SER A 209 14.98 28.27 4.36
CA SER A 209 14.48 27.03 4.96
C SER A 209 13.91 27.23 6.37
N GLU A 210 14.45 28.19 7.12
CA GLU A 210 13.98 28.55 8.46
C GLU A 210 12.56 29.11 8.44
N GLU A 211 12.23 29.94 7.46
CA GLU A 211 10.89 30.50 7.28
C GLU A 211 9.88 29.41 6.99
N VAL A 212 10.24 28.44 6.12
CA VAL A 212 9.40 27.28 5.81
C VAL A 212 9.18 26.42 7.06
N GLN A 213 10.23 26.15 7.84
CA GLN A 213 10.13 25.38 9.08
C GLN A 213 9.26 26.09 10.13
N LYS A 214 9.41 27.42 10.25
CA LYS A 214 8.59 28.24 11.15
C LYS A 214 7.11 28.16 10.75
N LYS A 215 6.81 28.23 9.47
CA LYS A 215 5.45 28.12 8.94
C LYS A 215 4.87 26.73 9.20
N ALA A 216 5.61 25.65 8.92
CA ALA A 216 5.20 24.28 9.20
C ALA A 216 4.87 24.09 10.69
N LYS A 217 5.71 24.61 11.58
CA LYS A 217 5.46 24.59 13.03
C LYS A 217 4.18 25.32 13.41
N ALA A 218 3.93 26.50 12.83
CA ALA A 218 2.71 27.28 13.05
C ALA A 218 1.44 26.53 12.58
N MET A 219 1.55 25.70 11.54
CA MET A 219 0.48 24.85 11.04
C MET A 219 0.33 23.54 11.83
N GLY A 220 1.12 23.29 12.87
CA GLY A 220 1.12 22.04 13.63
C GLY A 220 1.59 20.83 12.81
N VAL A 221 2.44 21.07 11.80
CA VAL A 221 3.02 20.03 10.93
C VAL A 221 4.33 19.55 11.54
N SER A 222 4.47 18.22 11.68
CA SER A 222 5.71 17.62 12.18
C SER A 222 6.85 17.73 11.15
N LYS A 223 8.10 17.68 11.62
CA LYS A 223 9.28 17.67 10.73
C LYS A 223 9.19 16.54 9.70
N ARG A 224 8.80 15.33 10.14
CA ARG A 224 8.60 14.17 9.25
C ARG A 224 7.57 14.44 8.15
N THR A 225 6.45 15.08 8.51
CA THR A 225 5.39 15.43 7.53
C THR A 225 5.90 16.49 6.55
N LEU A 226 6.65 17.48 7.02
CA LEU A 226 7.30 18.48 6.17
C LEU A 226 8.31 17.86 5.20
N ASP A 227 9.13 16.91 5.68
CA ASP A 227 10.11 16.20 4.85
C ASP A 227 9.44 15.35 3.76
N ILE A 228 8.29 14.72 4.08
CA ILE A 228 7.47 14.00 3.11
C ILE A 228 6.92 14.97 2.05
N ALA A 229 6.32 16.08 2.45
CA ALA A 229 5.78 17.09 1.54
C ALA A 229 6.89 17.66 0.63
N LYS A 230 8.07 17.93 1.20
CA LYS A 230 9.26 18.37 0.46
C LYS A 230 9.67 17.35 -0.61
N LYS A 231 9.74 16.08 -0.25
CA LYS A 231 10.08 14.99 -1.18
C LYS A 231 9.04 14.84 -2.29
N ASN A 232 7.75 14.86 -1.93
CA ASN A 232 6.65 14.71 -2.88
C ASN A 232 6.63 15.82 -3.95
N LEU A 233 7.04 17.04 -3.58
CA LEU A 233 7.11 18.18 -4.50
C LEU A 233 8.47 18.32 -5.19
N GLY A 234 9.42 17.44 -4.93
CA GLY A 234 10.76 17.49 -5.51
C GLY A 234 11.55 18.76 -5.14
N ILE A 235 11.24 19.37 -3.98
CA ILE A 235 11.83 20.66 -3.57
C ILE A 235 13.33 20.54 -3.43
N ILE A 236 14.04 21.46 -4.11
CA ILE A 236 15.50 21.56 -4.13
C ILE A 236 15.95 22.41 -2.95
N SER A 237 17.01 21.95 -2.26
CA SER A 237 17.70 22.73 -1.23
C SER A 237 19.01 23.27 -1.77
N GLU A 238 19.21 24.56 -1.69
CA GLU A 238 20.42 25.24 -2.13
C GLU A 238 21.05 26.02 -0.96
N LYS A 239 22.36 25.98 -0.81
CA LYS A 239 23.08 26.79 0.18
C LYS A 239 23.60 28.05 -0.51
N VAL A 240 23.22 29.23 0.02
CA VAL A 240 23.69 30.53 -0.45
C VAL A 240 24.32 31.25 0.75
N GLY A 241 25.64 31.42 0.73
CA GLY A 241 26.36 31.87 1.90
C GLY A 241 26.23 30.88 3.06
N ASP A 242 25.82 31.35 4.23
CA ASP A 242 25.58 30.52 5.40
C ASP A 242 24.13 30.07 5.59
N GLN A 243 23.25 30.38 4.63
CA GLN A 243 21.83 30.12 4.74
C GLN A 243 21.35 29.10 3.72
N TRP A 244 20.43 28.20 4.13
CA TRP A 244 19.77 27.25 3.26
C TRP A 244 18.46 27.82 2.71
N PHE A 245 18.25 27.66 1.41
CA PHE A 245 17.03 28.05 0.70
C PHE A 245 16.35 26.83 0.07
N TRP A 246 15.04 26.91 -0.02
CA TRP A 246 14.23 25.94 -0.72
C TRP A 246 13.58 26.60 -1.94
N LYS A 247 13.49 25.86 -3.05
CA LYS A 247 12.74 26.25 -4.24
C LYS A 247 12.03 25.04 -4.84
N LEU A 248 10.95 25.27 -5.57
CA LEU A 248 10.35 24.23 -6.43
C LEU A 248 11.32 23.92 -7.59
N PRO A 249 11.29 22.69 -8.13
CA PRO A 249 11.99 22.40 -9.36
C PRO A 249 11.45 23.32 -10.46
N ASP A 250 12.34 23.84 -11.32
CA ASP A 250 11.92 24.61 -12.48
C ASP A 250 11.03 23.72 -13.34
N GLU A 251 9.88 24.24 -13.82
CA GLU A 251 9.03 23.58 -14.81
C GLU A 251 9.75 23.63 -16.19
N GLY A 252 10.95 23.08 -16.24
CA GLY A 252 11.73 22.94 -17.46
C GLY A 252 11.38 21.63 -18.15
N CYS A 253 11.03 21.71 -19.42
CA CYS A 253 10.91 20.60 -20.36
C CYS A 253 11.90 19.49 -20.03
N LYS A 254 11.40 18.34 -19.64
CA LYS A 254 12.16 17.11 -19.84
C LYS A 254 12.06 16.83 -21.32
N ASP A 255 13.09 17.24 -22.05
CA ASP A 255 13.36 16.66 -23.36
C ASP A 255 13.48 15.16 -23.15
N VAL A 256 12.50 14.45 -23.62
CA VAL A 256 12.49 13.00 -23.71
C VAL A 256 13.40 12.71 -24.90
N GLU A 257 14.68 12.48 -24.66
CA GLU A 257 15.49 11.78 -25.64
C GLU A 257 14.97 10.33 -25.69
N PHE A 258 14.53 9.97 -26.92
CA PHE A 258 14.06 8.64 -27.31
C PHE A 258 15.22 7.66 -27.43
#